data_ce1272f233f976f8581f1f4bc29d149f
#
_entry.id   ce1272f233f976f8581f1f4bc29d149f
#
_cell.length_a   1.000
_cell.length_b   1.000
_cell.length_c   1.000
_cell.angle_alpha   90.00
_cell.angle_beta   90.00
_cell.angle_gamma   90.00
#
_symmetry.space_group_name_H-M   'P 1'
#
loop_
_entity.id
_entity.type
_entity.pdbx_description
1 polymer ?
#
loop_
_entity_poly.entity_id
_entity_poly.type
_entity_poly.pdbx_seq_one_letter_code
_entity_poly.pdbx_strand_id
1 'polypeptide(L)'
;MKKFWPILCVLSASSFAQTSYISKSRTLAEGGSELELSLDYFKPVSVVDETGEAATLTTTNTVTHINGEAIYRYGLTKNFEVSAGLRVRLVQTSFLYSGDQKQYSINNTGAEAAIAGFKFSSGFEGNSQYALEGYYAYKLYTNKELTDLSFLEDSNIGDDTREYAIGAAYTIKTKADNYYEFRALYRSPAEYLSNEIFSEAQLTLKWKSFALYGGVENVYSLENSPYSSEVSEKPDYRTDPSELYNSINRSWTAPYVGLNIAVGKSWRLGARYTQVYTGNSTDIGPRILVSLTRRNEESKEYEKRDSSFKEYRLEGSVTKTSKSRKLAVIDLGLKDELKKGMRVDFYYFDYVGGNELIAKGVVVKAEASKSVVKIIKRYGRRRVQEGTVVRAGEFKQ
;
A
#
# COMPACT_ATOMS: atom_id res chain seq x y z
N MET A 1 34.83 1.74 21.65
CA MET A 1 33.47 2.31 21.80
C MET A 1 33.48 3.75 21.26
N LYS A 2 33.08 3.93 19.98
CA LYS A 2 32.94 5.27 19.35
C LYS A 2 31.51 5.44 18.89
N LYS A 3 30.78 6.28 19.62
CA LYS A 3 29.68 7.20 19.28
C LYS A 3 28.84 6.89 18.04
N PHE A 4 27.71 6.17 18.27
CA PHE A 4 26.53 6.17 17.42
C PHE A 4 25.50 7.16 18.02
N TRP A 5 25.67 8.46 17.78
CA TRP A 5 24.67 9.47 18.12
C TRP A 5 24.76 10.66 17.16
N PRO A 6 24.15 10.60 15.99
CA PRO A 6 23.47 11.79 15.48
C PRO A 6 22.22 11.52 14.61
N ILE A 7 21.44 10.45 14.79
CA ILE A 7 20.23 10.23 13.94
C ILE A 7 18.94 10.71 14.61
N LEU A 8 18.96 11.09 15.87
CA LEU A 8 17.73 11.47 16.61
C LEU A 8 17.35 12.94 16.54
N CYS A 9 18.13 13.82 15.93
CA CYS A 9 17.90 15.28 15.97
C CYS A 9 17.23 15.91 14.73
N VAL A 10 16.73 15.15 13.76
CA VAL A 10 16.07 15.73 12.56
C VAL A 10 14.54 15.64 12.62
N LEU A 11 13.95 15.21 13.72
CA LEU A 11 12.49 15.01 13.83
C LEU A 11 11.70 16.24 14.34
N SER A 12 12.32 17.39 14.46
CA SER A 12 11.62 18.61 14.87
C SER A 12 11.58 19.62 13.75
N ALA A 13 10.66 19.55 12.86
CA ALA A 13 9.95 20.63 12.16
C ALA A 13 9.37 20.18 10.83
N SER A 14 8.10 19.83 10.81
CA SER A 14 7.20 20.28 9.74
C SER A 14 5.76 19.81 10.01
N SER A 15 4.88 20.77 10.15
CA SER A 15 3.47 20.66 10.55
C SER A 15 2.52 20.13 9.46
N PHE A 16 3.00 19.30 8.53
CA PHE A 16 2.16 18.59 7.54
C PHE A 16 2.70 17.18 7.35
N ALA A 17 2.61 16.38 8.39
CA ALA A 17 2.97 14.98 8.29
C ALA A 17 1.89 14.23 7.48
N GLN A 18 2.32 13.48 6.49
CA GLN A 18 1.51 12.46 5.85
C GLN A 18 0.95 11.51 6.93
N THR A 19 -0.19 10.87 6.65
CA THR A 19 -0.72 9.86 7.58
C THR A 19 0.28 8.73 7.78
N SER A 20 0.56 8.40 9.04
CA SER A 20 1.49 7.33 9.41
C SER A 20 1.00 5.94 9.04
N TYR A 21 -0.31 5.80 8.82
CA TYR A 21 -0.94 4.54 8.48
C TYR A 21 -2.10 4.73 7.51
N ILE A 22 -2.27 3.75 6.62
CA ILE A 22 -3.35 3.67 5.66
C ILE A 22 -3.97 2.30 5.79
N SER A 23 -5.29 2.27 5.95
CA SER A 23 -6.03 1.03 6.11
C SER A 23 -5.93 0.13 4.87
N LYS A 24 -5.96 -1.18 5.08
CA LYS A 24 -5.86 -2.20 4.01
C LYS A 24 -6.99 -2.12 3.00
N SER A 25 -8.17 -1.68 3.42
CA SER A 25 -9.34 -1.51 2.55
C SER A 25 -9.38 -0.18 1.81
N ARG A 26 -8.42 0.73 2.02
CA ARG A 26 -8.37 2.02 1.33
C ARG A 26 -7.66 1.92 -0.02
N THR A 27 -8.20 2.61 -1.03
CA THR A 27 -7.54 2.90 -2.31
C THR A 27 -6.83 4.24 -2.28
N LEU A 28 -5.92 4.45 -3.21
CA LEU A 28 -5.34 5.76 -3.48
C LEU A 28 -6.40 6.73 -4.00
N ALA A 29 -6.21 8.03 -3.75
CA ALA A 29 -7.04 9.06 -4.36
C ALA A 29 -6.87 9.05 -5.89
N GLU A 30 -7.87 9.52 -6.63
CA GLU A 30 -7.80 9.67 -8.09
C GLU A 30 -6.57 10.49 -8.50
N GLY A 31 -5.74 9.92 -9.38
CA GLY A 31 -4.46 10.48 -9.82
C GLY A 31 -3.34 10.40 -8.78
N GLY A 32 -3.59 9.80 -7.61
CA GLY A 32 -2.57 9.49 -6.63
C GLY A 32 -1.69 8.32 -7.07
N SER A 33 -0.46 8.29 -6.61
CA SER A 33 0.46 7.19 -6.88
C SER A 33 1.26 6.82 -5.64
N GLU A 34 1.65 5.57 -5.55
CA GLU A 34 2.48 5.04 -4.48
C GLU A 34 3.52 4.07 -5.06
N LEU A 35 4.76 4.22 -4.64
CA LEU A 35 5.82 3.24 -4.85
C LEU A 35 6.21 2.66 -3.50
N GLU A 36 6.12 1.36 -3.37
CA GLU A 36 6.57 0.61 -2.20
C GLU A 36 7.74 -0.28 -2.59
N LEU A 37 8.82 -0.18 -1.82
CA LEU A 37 9.97 -1.08 -1.88
C LEU A 37 10.02 -1.83 -0.55
N SER A 38 10.09 -3.15 -0.59
CA SER A 38 10.21 -3.96 0.60
C SER A 38 11.34 -4.98 0.50
N LEU A 39 11.93 -5.28 1.63
CA LEU A 39 12.90 -6.34 1.82
C LEU A 39 12.44 -7.21 2.98
N ASP A 40 12.33 -8.49 2.74
CA ASP A 40 11.87 -9.48 3.68
C ASP A 40 12.96 -10.53 3.87
N TYR A 41 13.45 -10.65 5.11
CA TYR A 41 14.47 -11.60 5.52
C TYR A 41 13.82 -12.69 6.36
N PHE A 42 13.94 -13.92 5.94
CA PHE A 42 13.43 -15.08 6.64
C PHE A 42 14.54 -16.12 6.82
N LYS A 43 14.83 -16.46 8.07
CA LYS A 43 15.78 -17.52 8.44
C LYS A 43 15.06 -18.53 9.34
N PRO A 44 14.53 -19.61 8.78
CA PRO A 44 13.87 -20.65 9.56
C PRO A 44 14.84 -21.33 10.54
N VAL A 45 14.28 -21.87 11.59
CA VAL A 45 14.97 -22.66 12.62
C VAL A 45 14.55 -24.12 12.58
N SER A 46 13.41 -24.41 11.98
CA SER A 46 12.94 -25.78 11.68
C SER A 46 12.08 -25.76 10.43
N VAL A 47 11.92 -26.91 9.85
CA VAL A 47 11.01 -27.19 8.74
C VAL A 47 9.97 -28.18 9.21
N VAL A 48 8.77 -28.10 8.65
CA VAL A 48 7.69 -29.05 8.93
C VAL A 48 7.23 -29.61 7.60
N ASP A 49 7.26 -30.91 7.48
CA ASP A 49 6.84 -31.60 6.26
C ASP A 49 5.30 -31.68 6.11
N GLU A 50 4.83 -32.34 5.08
CA GLU A 50 3.42 -32.53 4.78
C GLU A 50 2.69 -33.42 5.78
N THR A 51 3.39 -34.20 6.57
CA THR A 51 2.84 -35.06 7.65
C THR A 51 2.74 -34.31 8.98
N GLY A 52 3.32 -33.11 9.05
CA GLY A 52 3.43 -32.31 10.27
C GLY A 52 4.63 -32.71 11.14
N GLU A 53 5.56 -33.52 10.64
CA GLU A 53 6.79 -33.86 11.35
C GLU A 53 7.78 -32.68 11.23
N ALA A 54 8.27 -32.25 12.39
CA ALA A 54 9.20 -31.13 12.46
C ALA A 54 10.66 -31.58 12.53
N ALA A 55 11.48 -31.08 11.62
CA ALA A 55 12.92 -31.25 11.62
C ALA A 55 13.62 -29.93 11.97
N THR A 56 14.45 -29.94 13.01
CA THR A 56 15.25 -28.78 13.41
C THR A 56 16.41 -28.57 12.44
N LEU A 57 16.55 -27.36 11.92
CA LEU A 57 17.70 -26.96 11.11
C LEU A 57 18.95 -26.88 12.01
N THR A 58 20.03 -27.42 11.53
CA THR A 58 21.33 -27.48 12.24
C THR A 58 22.30 -26.46 11.65
N THR A 59 23.51 -26.35 12.21
CA THR A 59 24.55 -25.48 11.61
C THR A 59 25.03 -25.97 10.24
N THR A 60 24.82 -27.25 9.93
CA THR A 60 25.16 -27.87 8.64
C THR A 60 24.00 -27.83 7.64
N ASN A 61 22.76 -27.75 8.13
CA ASN A 61 21.55 -27.65 7.31
C ASN A 61 20.86 -26.33 7.59
N THR A 62 21.12 -25.33 6.79
CA THR A 62 20.57 -23.98 6.95
C THR A 62 19.93 -23.52 5.67
N VAL A 63 18.91 -22.69 5.82
CA VAL A 63 18.31 -21.98 4.71
C VAL A 63 18.07 -20.53 5.10
N THR A 64 18.14 -19.62 4.14
CA THR A 64 17.83 -18.21 4.32
C THR A 64 17.16 -17.71 3.05
N HIS A 65 16.01 -17.08 3.22
CA HIS A 65 15.28 -16.44 2.13
C HIS A 65 15.36 -14.92 2.29
N ILE A 66 15.70 -14.23 1.20
CA ILE A 66 15.68 -12.77 1.13
C ILE A 66 14.80 -12.40 -0.05
N ASN A 67 13.64 -11.80 0.23
CA ASN A 67 12.68 -11.39 -0.80
C ASN A 67 12.71 -9.88 -0.92
N GLY A 68 12.97 -9.37 -2.12
CA GLY A 68 12.79 -7.97 -2.49
C GLY A 68 11.54 -7.80 -3.32
N GLU A 69 10.72 -6.80 -3.01
CA GLU A 69 9.54 -6.51 -3.81
C GLU A 69 9.44 -5.00 -4.09
N ALA A 70 9.12 -4.64 -5.33
CA ALA A 70 8.83 -3.29 -5.75
C ALA A 70 7.43 -3.26 -6.34
N ILE A 71 6.50 -2.50 -5.73
CA ILE A 71 5.13 -2.36 -6.20
C ILE A 71 4.82 -0.89 -6.43
N TYR A 72 4.34 -0.58 -7.64
CA TYR A 72 3.77 0.71 -7.99
C TYR A 72 2.25 0.61 -8.03
N ARG A 73 1.56 1.54 -7.35
CA ARG A 73 0.10 1.64 -7.30
C ARG A 73 -0.36 2.97 -7.85
N TYR A 74 -1.50 2.99 -8.54
CA TYR A 74 -2.09 4.19 -9.12
C TYR A 74 -3.60 4.21 -8.92
N GLY A 75 -4.12 5.29 -8.34
CA GLY A 75 -5.54 5.52 -8.17
C GLY A 75 -6.17 6.01 -9.48
N LEU A 76 -6.91 5.13 -10.17
CA LEU A 76 -7.64 5.49 -11.39
C LEU A 76 -8.87 6.34 -11.08
N THR A 77 -9.57 6.00 -10.02
CA THR A 77 -10.69 6.77 -9.46
C THR A 77 -10.54 6.83 -7.94
N LYS A 78 -11.42 7.54 -7.25
CA LYS A 78 -11.45 7.57 -5.78
C LYS A 78 -11.66 6.20 -5.12
N ASN A 79 -12.21 5.25 -5.86
CA ASN A 79 -12.61 3.93 -5.36
C ASN A 79 -11.89 2.77 -6.05
N PHE A 80 -11.08 3.04 -7.07
CA PHE A 80 -10.43 2.01 -7.87
C PHE A 80 -8.94 2.31 -8.07
N GLU A 81 -8.11 1.34 -7.76
CA GLU A 81 -6.66 1.36 -7.81
C GLU A 81 -6.16 0.19 -8.63
N VAL A 82 -5.10 0.40 -9.40
CA VAL A 82 -4.35 -0.65 -10.09
C VAL A 82 -2.93 -0.67 -9.58
N SER A 83 -2.28 -1.83 -9.67
CA SER A 83 -0.89 -2.01 -9.26
C SER A 83 -0.11 -2.83 -10.27
N ALA A 84 1.20 -2.57 -10.33
CA ALA A 84 2.16 -3.39 -11.03
C ALA A 84 3.43 -3.53 -10.17
N GLY A 85 4.08 -4.68 -10.21
CA GLY A 85 5.24 -4.92 -9.37
C GLY A 85 6.15 -6.01 -9.90
N LEU A 86 7.30 -6.12 -9.25
CA LEU A 86 8.30 -7.13 -9.49
C LEU A 86 8.75 -7.71 -8.15
N ARG A 87 8.85 -9.03 -8.08
CA ARG A 87 9.43 -9.75 -6.94
C ARG A 87 10.75 -10.38 -7.37
N VAL A 88 11.77 -10.17 -6.55
CA VAL A 88 13.09 -10.79 -6.69
C VAL A 88 13.39 -11.58 -5.44
N ARG A 89 14.13 -12.66 -5.56
CA ARG A 89 14.44 -13.52 -4.43
C ARG A 89 15.88 -14.01 -4.48
N LEU A 90 16.47 -14.08 -3.29
CA LEU A 90 17.73 -14.76 -3.05
C LEU A 90 17.46 -15.87 -2.03
N VAL A 91 17.86 -17.09 -2.36
CA VAL A 91 17.86 -18.24 -1.47
C VAL A 91 19.29 -18.66 -1.23
N GLN A 92 19.68 -18.72 0.04
CA GLN A 92 20.98 -19.24 0.45
C GLN A 92 20.73 -20.51 1.27
N THR A 93 21.25 -21.61 0.82
CA THR A 93 21.12 -22.89 1.50
C THR A 93 22.47 -23.53 1.74
N SER A 94 22.60 -24.27 2.83
CA SER A 94 23.75 -25.10 3.12
C SER A 94 23.25 -26.42 3.68
N PHE A 95 23.71 -27.51 3.14
CA PHE A 95 23.30 -28.84 3.57
C PHE A 95 24.45 -29.87 3.44
N LEU A 96 24.38 -30.91 4.28
CA LEU A 96 25.28 -32.05 4.20
C LEU A 96 24.67 -33.11 3.30
N TYR A 97 25.28 -33.35 2.13
CA TYR A 97 24.82 -34.41 1.24
C TYR A 97 25.27 -35.77 1.74
N SER A 98 24.31 -36.65 1.96
CA SER A 98 24.59 -37.98 2.55
C SER A 98 25.38 -38.92 1.63
N GLY A 99 25.29 -38.68 0.30
CA GLY A 99 25.97 -39.54 -0.69
C GLY A 99 27.49 -39.47 -0.67
N ASP A 100 28.09 -38.29 -0.46
CA ASP A 100 29.53 -38.08 -0.44
C ASP A 100 30.04 -37.48 0.88
N GLN A 101 29.13 -37.24 1.85
CA GLN A 101 29.41 -36.64 3.17
C GLN A 101 30.04 -35.24 3.08
N LYS A 102 29.80 -34.53 1.97
CA LYS A 102 30.28 -33.17 1.79
C LYS A 102 29.19 -32.15 2.11
N GLN A 103 29.64 -31.01 2.59
CA GLN A 103 28.78 -29.85 2.78
C GLN A 103 28.76 -29.02 1.51
N TYR A 104 27.56 -28.78 1.03
CA TYR A 104 27.27 -27.89 -0.10
C TYR A 104 26.70 -26.58 0.39
N SER A 105 27.03 -25.51 -0.32
CA SER A 105 26.45 -24.19 -0.09
C SER A 105 26.05 -23.60 -1.42
N ILE A 106 24.77 -23.33 -1.58
CA ILE A 106 24.15 -22.85 -2.80
C ILE A 106 23.59 -21.46 -2.56
N ASN A 107 23.81 -20.55 -3.52
CA ASN A 107 23.20 -19.24 -3.54
C ASN A 107 22.50 -19.07 -4.89
N ASN A 108 21.18 -19.00 -4.87
CA ASN A 108 20.40 -18.75 -6.07
C ASN A 108 19.68 -17.40 -5.97
N THR A 109 19.75 -16.60 -7.03
CA THR A 109 19.14 -15.27 -7.08
C THR A 109 18.44 -15.08 -8.42
N GLY A 110 17.21 -14.60 -8.39
CA GLY A 110 16.46 -14.37 -9.61
C GLY A 110 15.25 -13.49 -9.44
N ALA A 111 14.70 -13.03 -10.56
CA ALA A 111 13.37 -12.46 -10.61
C ALA A 111 12.37 -13.60 -10.50
N GLU A 112 11.55 -13.56 -9.44
CA GLU A 112 10.54 -14.60 -9.20
C GLU A 112 9.28 -14.35 -10.01
N ALA A 113 8.69 -13.14 -9.87
CA ALA A 113 7.42 -12.87 -10.50
C ALA A 113 7.25 -11.40 -10.91
N ALA A 114 6.55 -11.19 -12.03
CA ALA A 114 5.92 -9.91 -12.37
C ALA A 114 4.47 -9.94 -11.88
N ILE A 115 4.06 -8.88 -11.17
CA ILE A 115 2.76 -8.82 -10.49
C ILE A 115 1.91 -7.71 -11.11
N ALA A 116 0.64 -8.00 -11.37
CA ALA A 116 -0.37 -7.02 -11.73
C ALA A 116 -1.57 -7.19 -10.80
N GLY A 117 -2.14 -6.11 -10.31
CA GLY A 117 -3.24 -6.19 -9.34
C GLY A 117 -4.22 -5.03 -9.44
N PHE A 118 -5.33 -5.19 -8.73
CA PHE A 118 -6.36 -4.17 -8.58
C PHE A 118 -6.93 -4.16 -7.17
N LYS A 119 -7.51 -3.04 -6.79
CA LYS A 119 -8.30 -2.89 -5.58
C LYS A 119 -9.48 -1.96 -5.84
N PHE A 120 -10.65 -2.37 -5.41
CA PHE A 120 -11.86 -1.56 -5.38
C PHE A 120 -12.30 -1.36 -3.93
N SER A 121 -12.59 -0.12 -3.53
CA SER A 121 -12.96 0.23 -2.16
C SER A 121 -14.32 0.93 -2.12
N SER A 122 -15.15 0.60 -1.15
CA SER A 122 -16.46 1.26 -0.93
C SER A 122 -16.33 2.72 -0.47
N GLY A 123 -15.13 3.13 0.04
CA GLY A 123 -15.04 4.31 0.88
C GLY A 123 -15.54 4.03 2.31
N PHE A 124 -15.38 5.01 3.22
CA PHE A 124 -15.90 4.87 4.58
C PHE A 124 -17.40 5.18 4.61
N GLU A 125 -18.17 4.21 5.09
CA GLU A 125 -19.57 4.36 5.46
C GLU A 125 -19.65 4.31 6.98
N GLY A 126 -19.79 5.49 7.61
CA GLY A 126 -19.65 5.61 9.05
C GLY A 126 -18.22 5.28 9.51
N ASN A 127 -18.07 4.21 10.27
CA ASN A 127 -16.79 3.77 10.83
C ASN A 127 -16.19 2.57 10.10
N SER A 128 -16.82 2.05 9.05
CA SER A 128 -16.38 0.85 8.36
C SER A 128 -16.08 1.10 6.88
N GLN A 129 -15.19 0.30 6.34
CA GLN A 129 -14.79 0.31 4.94
C GLN A 129 -14.47 -1.10 4.51
N TYR A 130 -14.88 -1.48 3.30
CA TYR A 130 -14.50 -2.75 2.69
C TYR A 130 -13.85 -2.51 1.33
N ALA A 131 -13.03 -3.46 0.92
CA ALA A 131 -12.45 -3.49 -0.40
C ALA A 131 -12.50 -4.90 -0.97
N LEU A 132 -12.64 -4.98 -2.29
CA LEU A 132 -12.38 -6.15 -3.10
C LEU A 132 -11.00 -5.95 -3.74
N GLU A 133 -10.15 -6.96 -3.70
CA GLU A 133 -8.82 -6.90 -4.28
C GLU A 133 -8.44 -8.19 -4.96
N GLY A 134 -7.52 -8.10 -5.91
CA GLY A 134 -6.98 -9.27 -6.59
C GLY A 134 -5.66 -8.95 -7.27
N TYR A 135 -4.90 -10.00 -7.54
CA TYR A 135 -3.67 -9.89 -8.32
C TYR A 135 -3.43 -11.15 -9.15
N TYR A 136 -2.58 -10.97 -10.14
CA TYR A 136 -1.98 -12.04 -10.92
C TYR A 136 -0.46 -11.89 -10.86
N ALA A 137 0.24 -12.96 -10.51
CA ALA A 137 1.68 -13.05 -10.51
C ALA A 137 2.14 -14.01 -11.61
N TYR A 138 2.86 -13.46 -12.59
CA TYR A 138 3.45 -14.22 -13.69
C TYR A 138 4.87 -14.64 -13.31
N LYS A 139 5.15 -15.95 -13.30
CA LYS A 139 6.48 -16.48 -13.00
C LYS A 139 7.52 -16.02 -14.03
N LEU A 140 8.72 -15.69 -13.56
CA LEU A 140 9.84 -15.26 -14.39
C LEU A 140 11.03 -16.23 -14.37
N TYR A 141 10.87 -17.39 -13.79
CA TYR A 141 11.89 -18.42 -13.66
C TYR A 141 11.26 -19.80 -13.87
N THR A 142 12.13 -20.82 -13.96
CA THR A 142 11.74 -22.23 -13.99
C THR A 142 12.71 -23.01 -13.12
N ASN A 143 12.17 -23.84 -12.22
CA ASN A 143 12.96 -24.74 -11.41
C ASN A 143 13.53 -25.88 -12.26
N LYS A 144 14.67 -26.41 -11.87
CA LYS A 144 15.27 -27.59 -12.50
C LYS A 144 14.78 -28.85 -11.82
N GLU A 145 14.41 -29.84 -12.62
CA GLU A 145 14.07 -31.16 -12.09
C GLU A 145 15.31 -31.86 -11.51
N LEU A 146 15.13 -32.66 -10.45
CA LEU A 146 16.17 -33.44 -9.82
C LEU A 146 16.52 -34.70 -10.63
N THR A 147 16.94 -34.55 -11.88
CA THR A 147 17.22 -35.68 -12.77
C THR A 147 18.67 -36.17 -12.72
N ASP A 148 19.57 -35.33 -12.20
CA ASP A 148 21.00 -35.64 -12.08
C ASP A 148 21.67 -34.84 -10.95
N LEU A 149 22.97 -34.96 -10.75
CA LEU A 149 23.72 -34.22 -9.72
C LEU A 149 23.73 -32.69 -9.91
N SER A 150 23.13 -32.14 -10.96
CA SER A 150 23.01 -30.71 -11.16
C SER A 150 22.14 -29.99 -10.12
N PHE A 151 21.31 -30.75 -9.38
CA PHE A 151 20.56 -30.24 -8.24
C PHE A 151 21.45 -29.72 -7.10
N LEU A 152 22.69 -30.17 -7.00
CA LEU A 152 23.64 -29.69 -5.99
C LEU A 152 24.13 -28.27 -6.26
N GLU A 153 23.79 -27.70 -7.41
CA GLU A 153 24.23 -26.39 -7.84
C GLU A 153 23.12 -25.33 -7.83
N ASP A 154 21.86 -25.72 -7.58
CA ASP A 154 20.71 -24.83 -7.74
C ASP A 154 19.68 -25.02 -6.60
N SER A 155 19.10 -23.91 -6.11
CA SER A 155 18.01 -23.90 -5.14
C SER A 155 16.76 -23.29 -5.75
N ASN A 156 15.60 -23.76 -5.32
CA ASN A 156 14.34 -23.19 -5.77
C ASN A 156 14.18 -21.74 -5.28
N ILE A 157 13.91 -20.83 -6.18
CA ILE A 157 13.62 -19.42 -5.83
C ILE A 157 12.12 -19.13 -5.66
N GLY A 158 11.27 -20.13 -5.82
CA GLY A 158 9.83 -20.01 -5.62
C GLY A 158 9.07 -21.27 -6.04
N ASP A 159 7.76 -21.13 -6.11
CA ASP A 159 6.83 -22.24 -6.43
C ASP A 159 6.85 -22.67 -7.90
N ASP A 160 7.52 -21.93 -8.79
CA ASP A 160 7.56 -22.15 -10.24
C ASP A 160 6.16 -22.19 -10.89
N THR A 161 5.22 -21.47 -10.34
CA THR A 161 3.85 -21.42 -10.83
C THR A 161 3.40 -19.99 -11.11
N ARG A 162 2.36 -19.88 -11.94
CA ARG A 162 1.59 -18.64 -12.05
C ARG A 162 0.58 -18.63 -10.92
N GLU A 163 0.42 -17.49 -10.25
CA GLU A 163 -0.52 -17.37 -9.14
C GLU A 163 -1.54 -16.28 -9.43
N TYR A 164 -2.80 -16.53 -9.13
CA TYR A 164 -3.81 -15.50 -9.05
C TYR A 164 -4.49 -15.55 -7.69
N ALA A 165 -4.88 -14.37 -7.24
CA ALA A 165 -5.59 -14.22 -5.98
C ALA A 165 -6.75 -13.25 -6.12
N ILE A 166 -7.81 -13.52 -5.37
CA ILE A 166 -8.95 -12.64 -5.23
C ILE A 166 -9.45 -12.70 -3.79
N GLY A 167 -9.89 -11.58 -3.25
CA GLY A 167 -10.39 -11.55 -1.90
C GLY A 167 -10.88 -10.19 -1.46
N ALA A 168 -11.07 -10.05 -0.16
CA ALA A 168 -11.62 -8.85 0.43
C ALA A 168 -10.82 -8.40 1.65
N ALA A 169 -10.87 -7.09 1.90
CA ALA A 169 -10.40 -6.47 3.13
C ALA A 169 -11.53 -5.68 3.78
N TYR A 170 -11.61 -5.73 5.10
CA TYR A 170 -12.57 -5.00 5.90
C TYR A 170 -11.86 -4.23 7.00
N THR A 171 -12.20 -2.97 7.17
CA THR A 171 -11.60 -2.08 8.16
C THR A 171 -12.68 -1.43 9.01
N ILE A 172 -12.52 -1.48 10.32
CA ILE A 172 -13.32 -0.73 11.29
C ILE A 172 -12.42 0.33 11.91
N LYS A 173 -12.82 1.59 11.77
CA LYS A 173 -12.14 2.74 12.38
C LYS A 173 -12.80 3.06 13.71
N THR A 174 -12.01 3.17 14.78
CA THR A 174 -12.50 3.59 16.10
C THR A 174 -12.59 5.11 16.21
N LYS A 175 -13.27 5.61 17.26
CA LYS A 175 -13.31 7.05 17.57
C LYS A 175 -11.92 7.66 17.84
N ALA A 176 -10.97 6.85 18.30
CA ALA A 176 -9.58 7.26 18.56
C ALA A 176 -8.67 7.19 17.31
N ASP A 177 -9.23 7.03 16.11
CA ASP A 177 -8.51 6.88 14.84
C ASP A 177 -7.61 5.64 14.75
N ASN A 178 -7.91 4.60 15.56
CA ASN A 178 -7.31 3.29 15.49
C ASN A 178 -8.11 2.39 14.53
N TYR A 179 -7.51 1.28 14.08
CA TYR A 179 -8.14 0.40 13.09
C TYR A 179 -8.13 -1.05 13.56
N TYR A 180 -9.26 -1.73 13.37
CA TYR A 180 -9.34 -3.18 13.31
C TYR A 180 -9.49 -3.58 11.85
N GLU A 181 -8.66 -4.49 11.37
CA GLU A 181 -8.57 -4.84 9.97
C GLU A 181 -8.58 -6.35 9.79
N PHE A 182 -9.34 -6.79 8.82
CA PHE A 182 -9.45 -8.19 8.42
C PHE A 182 -9.23 -8.27 6.91
N ARG A 183 -8.52 -9.29 6.48
CA ARG A 183 -8.25 -9.57 5.07
C ARG A 183 -8.33 -11.05 4.82
N ALA A 184 -8.98 -11.45 3.73
CA ALA A 184 -9.00 -12.83 3.27
C ALA A 184 -8.83 -12.86 1.76
N LEU A 185 -7.92 -13.72 1.29
CA LEU A 185 -7.65 -13.94 -0.14
C LEU A 185 -7.71 -15.44 -0.42
N TYR A 186 -8.47 -15.81 -1.44
CA TYR A 186 -8.30 -17.08 -2.12
C TYR A 186 -7.13 -16.94 -3.07
N ARG A 187 -6.13 -17.79 -2.95
CA ARG A 187 -4.95 -17.89 -3.80
C ARG A 187 -4.98 -19.20 -4.56
N SER A 188 -4.74 -19.14 -5.84
CA SER A 188 -4.65 -20.32 -6.70
C SER A 188 -3.30 -20.27 -7.41
N PRO A 189 -2.28 -20.89 -6.84
CA PRO A 189 -1.09 -21.23 -7.61
C PRO A 189 -1.51 -22.23 -8.68
N ALA A 190 -1.10 -21.97 -9.92
CA ALA A 190 -1.43 -22.87 -11.03
C ALA A 190 -0.67 -24.20 -10.90
N GLU A 191 -1.01 -25.14 -11.79
CA GLU A 191 -0.33 -26.42 -11.97
C GLU A 191 -0.67 -27.42 -10.85
N TYR A 192 0.34 -27.90 -10.10
CA TYR A 192 0.18 -29.03 -9.18
C TYR A 192 0.01 -28.62 -7.71
N LEU A 193 0.13 -27.35 -7.38
CA LEU A 193 0.02 -26.88 -6.00
C LEU A 193 -1.44 -26.75 -5.55
N SER A 194 -1.67 -26.91 -4.27
CA SER A 194 -2.99 -26.73 -3.66
C SER A 194 -3.43 -25.28 -3.68
N ASN A 195 -4.72 -25.02 -3.88
CA ASN A 195 -5.29 -23.71 -3.62
C ASN A 195 -5.29 -23.40 -2.13
N GLU A 196 -5.19 -22.12 -1.78
CA GLU A 196 -5.00 -21.67 -0.42
C GLU A 196 -5.95 -20.53 -0.05
N ILE A 197 -6.29 -20.46 1.22
CA ILE A 197 -6.89 -19.28 1.84
C ILE A 197 -5.82 -18.59 2.67
N PHE A 198 -5.44 -17.37 2.27
CA PHE A 198 -4.70 -16.45 3.13
C PHE A 198 -5.69 -15.64 3.95
N SER A 199 -5.47 -15.52 5.24
CA SER A 199 -6.26 -14.65 6.11
C SER A 199 -5.38 -13.86 7.07
N GLU A 200 -5.83 -12.66 7.43
CA GLU A 200 -5.10 -11.76 8.32
C GLU A 200 -6.07 -10.97 9.19
N ALA A 201 -5.75 -10.85 10.48
CA ALA A 201 -6.42 -9.98 11.40
C ALA A 201 -5.40 -9.06 12.08
N GLN A 202 -5.65 -7.74 12.11
CA GLN A 202 -4.71 -6.73 12.61
C GLN A 202 -5.41 -5.67 13.45
N LEU A 203 -4.76 -5.26 14.52
CA LEU A 203 -5.04 -4.04 15.26
C LEU A 203 -3.96 -3.02 14.97
N THR A 204 -4.36 -1.79 14.65
CA THR A 204 -3.43 -0.66 14.43
C THR A 204 -3.76 0.46 15.38
N LEU A 205 -2.77 0.86 16.16
CA LEU A 205 -2.78 2.04 17.02
C LEU A 205 -2.04 3.17 16.29
N LYS A 206 -2.75 4.25 15.98
CA LYS A 206 -2.23 5.31 15.14
C LYS A 206 -1.98 6.60 15.91
N TRP A 207 -0.81 7.19 15.70
CA TRP A 207 -0.44 8.53 16.13
C TRP A 207 -0.10 9.40 14.91
N LYS A 208 0.16 10.68 15.13
CA LYS A 208 0.38 11.63 14.04
C LYS A 208 1.54 11.22 13.12
N SER A 209 2.67 10.80 13.66
CA SER A 209 3.89 10.50 12.89
C SER A 209 4.27 9.03 12.87
N PHE A 210 3.65 8.18 13.67
CA PHE A 210 3.91 6.75 13.68
C PHE A 210 2.63 5.95 13.95
N ALA A 211 2.66 4.68 13.60
CA ALA A 211 1.60 3.72 13.91
C ALA A 211 2.23 2.41 14.34
N LEU A 212 1.80 1.87 15.46
CA LEU A 212 2.11 0.53 15.92
C LEU A 212 0.99 -0.41 15.50
N TYR A 213 1.32 -1.58 15.00
CA TYR A 213 0.33 -2.57 14.64
C TYR A 213 0.78 -3.97 15.05
N GLY A 214 -0.18 -4.84 15.27
CA GLY A 214 0.05 -6.24 15.56
C GLY A 214 -1.14 -7.08 15.13
N GLY A 215 -0.88 -8.33 14.82
CA GLY A 215 -1.91 -9.21 14.30
C GLY A 215 -1.45 -10.64 14.14
N VAL A 216 -2.24 -11.40 13.43
CA VAL A 216 -1.95 -12.77 13.03
C VAL A 216 -2.29 -12.94 11.56
N GLU A 217 -1.43 -13.64 10.84
CA GLU A 217 -1.66 -14.10 9.48
C GLU A 217 -1.66 -15.63 9.45
N ASN A 218 -2.50 -16.16 8.56
CA ASN A 218 -2.62 -17.61 8.37
C ASN A 218 -2.67 -17.91 6.87
N VAL A 219 -2.09 -19.04 6.51
CA VAL A 219 -2.32 -19.73 5.25
C VAL A 219 -2.94 -21.08 5.56
N TYR A 220 -3.96 -21.43 4.83
CA TYR A 220 -4.64 -22.71 4.93
C TYR A 220 -4.84 -23.29 3.53
N SER A 221 -4.23 -24.46 3.29
CA SER A 221 -4.44 -25.23 2.06
C SER A 221 -5.83 -25.82 2.00
N LEU A 222 -6.42 -25.82 0.81
CA LEU A 222 -7.70 -26.48 0.53
C LEU A 222 -7.50 -27.96 0.12
N GLU A 223 -6.29 -28.47 0.13
CA GLU A 223 -5.93 -29.86 -0.17
C GLU A 223 -6.50 -30.37 -1.50
N ASN A 224 -6.53 -29.52 -2.50
CA ASN A 224 -7.10 -29.83 -3.82
C ASN A 224 -6.03 -30.08 -4.91
N SER A 225 -4.75 -30.24 -4.51
CA SER A 225 -3.69 -30.69 -5.41
C SER A 225 -3.98 -32.11 -5.89
N PRO A 226 -3.66 -32.47 -7.14
CA PRO A 226 -3.74 -33.85 -7.61
C PRO A 226 -2.87 -34.83 -6.79
N TYR A 227 -1.87 -34.32 -6.09
CA TYR A 227 -0.94 -35.10 -5.23
C TYR A 227 -1.29 -35.05 -3.74
N SER A 228 -2.44 -34.49 -3.35
CA SER A 228 -2.79 -34.38 -1.92
C SER A 228 -2.98 -35.74 -1.23
N SER A 229 -3.35 -36.80 -1.99
CA SER A 229 -3.49 -38.15 -1.45
C SER A 229 -2.19 -38.94 -1.48
N GLU A 230 -1.22 -38.56 -2.29
CA GLU A 230 0.03 -39.31 -2.49
C GLU A 230 1.16 -38.32 -2.85
N VAL A 231 1.63 -37.64 -1.80
CA VAL A 231 2.61 -36.54 -1.93
C VAL A 231 3.94 -37.01 -2.51
N SER A 232 4.30 -38.27 -2.26
CA SER A 232 5.51 -38.88 -2.81
C SER A 232 5.56 -38.98 -4.33
N GLU A 233 4.42 -38.91 -5.00
CA GLU A 233 4.34 -38.89 -6.47
C GLU A 233 4.53 -37.50 -7.08
N LYS A 234 4.51 -36.45 -6.25
CA LYS A 234 4.74 -35.09 -6.71
C LYS A 234 6.17 -34.93 -7.26
N PRO A 235 6.32 -34.24 -8.42
CA PRO A 235 7.65 -33.90 -8.91
C PRO A 235 8.45 -33.14 -7.86
N ASP A 236 9.63 -33.66 -7.49
CA ASP A 236 10.51 -33.01 -6.54
C ASP A 236 11.51 -32.12 -7.27
N TYR A 237 11.47 -30.83 -6.94
CA TYR A 237 12.37 -29.82 -7.48
C TYR A 237 13.28 -29.24 -6.38
N ARG A 238 13.20 -29.78 -5.15
CA ARG A 238 13.94 -29.24 -4.01
C ARG A 238 15.31 -29.86 -3.87
N THR A 239 16.26 -29.00 -3.60
CA THR A 239 17.64 -29.39 -3.29
C THR A 239 18.04 -28.99 -1.88
N ASP A 240 17.24 -28.17 -1.24
CA ASP A 240 17.48 -27.62 0.09
C ASP A 240 16.46 -28.17 1.10
N PRO A 241 16.73 -28.04 2.40
CA PRO A 241 15.85 -28.54 3.45
C PRO A 241 14.56 -27.71 3.65
N SER A 242 14.33 -26.66 2.84
CA SER A 242 13.16 -25.79 2.99
C SER A 242 11.89 -26.44 2.47
N GLU A 243 10.81 -26.28 3.21
CA GLU A 243 9.44 -26.63 2.79
C GLU A 243 8.62 -25.42 2.37
N LEU A 244 9.23 -24.24 2.26
CA LEU A 244 8.51 -23.00 1.98
C LEU A 244 7.97 -22.93 0.55
N TYR A 245 8.71 -23.47 -0.41
CA TYR A 245 8.38 -23.43 -1.82
C TYR A 245 8.19 -24.82 -2.39
N ASN A 246 7.39 -24.88 -3.44
CA ASN A 246 7.10 -26.12 -4.14
C ASN A 246 6.42 -27.21 -3.28
N SER A 247 5.81 -26.81 -2.17
CA SER A 247 5.15 -27.71 -1.23
C SER A 247 3.64 -27.63 -1.40
N ILE A 248 3.01 -28.80 -1.44
CA ILE A 248 1.54 -28.91 -1.45
C ILE A 248 1.01 -28.91 -0.03
N ASN A 249 -0.29 -28.64 0.12
CA ASN A 249 -1.00 -28.64 1.39
C ASN A 249 -0.38 -27.72 2.45
N ARG A 250 0.24 -26.63 2.01
CA ARG A 250 0.85 -25.63 2.89
C ARG A 250 -0.17 -25.05 3.87
N SER A 251 0.18 -25.05 5.14
CA SER A 251 -0.59 -24.29 6.13
C SER A 251 0.35 -23.74 7.20
N TRP A 252 0.08 -22.52 7.67
CA TRP A 252 0.84 -21.95 8.77
C TRP A 252 0.09 -20.81 9.45
N THR A 253 0.51 -20.55 10.68
CA THR A 253 0.03 -19.42 11.49
C THR A 253 1.21 -18.62 12.00
N ALA A 254 1.14 -17.29 11.81
CA ALA A 254 2.22 -16.40 12.17
C ALA A 254 1.70 -15.10 12.84
N PRO A 255 1.85 -14.95 14.15
CA PRO A 255 1.68 -13.65 14.81
C PRO A 255 2.79 -12.69 14.38
N TYR A 256 2.44 -11.40 14.34
CA TYR A 256 3.38 -10.36 13.99
C TYR A 256 3.14 -9.05 14.77
N VAL A 257 4.18 -8.24 14.82
CA VAL A 257 4.15 -6.87 15.31
C VAL A 257 4.95 -5.98 14.38
N GLY A 258 4.52 -4.75 14.19
CA GLY A 258 5.22 -3.81 13.30
C GLY A 258 4.98 -2.36 13.64
N LEU A 259 5.79 -1.52 13.02
CA LEU A 259 5.82 -0.08 13.20
C LEU A 259 5.90 0.60 11.83
N ASN A 260 5.12 1.64 11.64
CA ASN A 260 5.25 2.56 10.50
C ASN A 260 5.56 3.95 11.00
N ILE A 261 6.51 4.63 10.35
CA ILE A 261 6.93 6.00 10.66
C ILE A 261 6.76 6.86 9.41
N ALA A 262 6.02 7.96 9.53
CA ALA A 262 5.92 8.96 8.47
C ALA A 262 7.18 9.84 8.48
N VAL A 263 7.86 9.92 7.34
CA VAL A 263 9.08 10.70 7.15
C VAL A 263 8.81 11.82 6.14
N GLY A 264 8.68 13.04 6.63
CA GLY A 264 8.32 14.20 5.81
C GLY A 264 6.89 14.08 5.24
N LYS A 265 6.69 14.56 4.01
CA LYS A 265 5.35 14.69 3.40
C LYS A 265 4.93 13.50 2.54
N SER A 266 5.88 12.70 2.08
CA SER A 266 5.62 11.68 1.05
C SER A 266 6.18 10.31 1.38
N TRP A 267 7.02 10.20 2.39
CA TRP A 267 7.71 8.95 2.70
C TRP A 267 7.18 8.30 3.97
N ARG A 268 7.14 6.99 3.98
CA ARG A 268 6.84 6.15 5.13
C ARG A 268 7.85 5.01 5.19
N LEU A 269 8.44 4.81 6.36
CA LEU A 269 9.29 3.68 6.68
C LEU A 269 8.50 2.69 7.51
N GLY A 270 8.50 1.43 7.14
CA GLY A 270 7.86 0.33 7.86
C GLY A 270 8.87 -0.71 8.29
N ALA A 271 8.61 -1.33 9.44
CA ALA A 271 9.29 -2.54 9.90
C ALA A 271 8.29 -3.48 10.54
N ARG A 272 8.40 -4.80 10.26
CA ARG A 272 7.54 -5.84 10.83
C ARG A 272 8.39 -7.04 11.21
N TYR A 273 8.17 -7.54 12.40
CA TYR A 273 8.65 -8.84 12.87
C TYR A 273 7.48 -9.81 12.84
N THR A 274 7.67 -10.96 12.23
CA THR A 274 6.69 -12.04 12.14
C THR A 274 7.36 -13.31 12.67
N GLN A 275 6.65 -14.08 13.47
CA GLN A 275 7.09 -15.39 13.90
C GLN A 275 6.19 -16.44 13.26
N VAL A 276 6.69 -17.19 12.28
CA VAL A 276 6.00 -18.41 11.84
C VAL A 276 6.12 -19.42 12.98
N TYR A 277 4.99 -19.78 13.57
CA TYR A 277 4.96 -20.52 14.84
C TYR A 277 4.60 -21.99 14.64
N THR A 278 3.67 -22.29 13.74
CA THR A 278 3.18 -23.63 13.46
C THR A 278 2.68 -23.73 12.03
N GLY A 279 2.66 -24.92 11.50
CA GLY A 279 2.15 -25.22 10.15
C GLY A 279 2.51 -26.60 9.67
N ASN A 280 2.11 -26.93 8.45
CA ASN A 280 2.49 -28.12 7.69
C ASN A 280 3.05 -27.67 6.34
N SER A 281 3.94 -28.44 5.75
CA SER A 281 4.62 -28.10 4.49
C SER A 281 5.15 -26.68 4.50
N THR A 282 5.90 -26.30 5.53
CA THR A 282 6.34 -24.92 5.75
C THR A 282 7.60 -24.83 6.60
N ASP A 283 8.22 -23.68 6.52
CA ASP A 283 9.37 -23.32 7.34
C ASP A 283 8.91 -22.53 8.58
N ILE A 284 9.46 -22.88 9.74
CA ILE A 284 9.16 -22.26 11.04
C ILE A 284 10.32 -21.35 11.44
N GLY A 285 10.03 -20.12 11.86
CA GLY A 285 11.07 -19.22 12.33
C GLY A 285 10.74 -17.75 12.29
N PRO A 286 11.71 -16.89 12.65
CA PRO A 286 11.57 -15.45 12.64
C PRO A 286 11.72 -14.87 11.22
N ARG A 287 10.90 -13.89 10.92
CA ARG A 287 10.87 -13.17 9.65
C ARG A 287 10.87 -11.66 9.93
N ILE A 288 11.69 -10.91 9.23
CA ILE A 288 11.81 -9.45 9.37
C ILE A 288 11.56 -8.81 8.02
N LEU A 289 10.54 -7.95 7.97
CA LEU A 289 10.24 -7.16 6.79
C LEU A 289 10.52 -5.69 7.07
N VAL A 290 11.22 -5.05 6.14
CA VAL A 290 11.43 -3.59 6.13
C VAL A 290 10.83 -3.04 4.84
N SER A 291 10.14 -1.92 4.91
CA SER A 291 9.55 -1.29 3.72
C SER A 291 9.79 0.21 3.69
N LEU A 292 9.96 0.74 2.49
CA LEU A 292 10.03 2.16 2.19
C LEU A 292 8.93 2.49 1.19
N THR A 293 8.00 3.32 1.58
CA THR A 293 6.89 3.73 0.73
C THR A 293 6.99 5.21 0.40
N ARG A 294 6.93 5.55 -0.89
CA ARG A 294 6.78 6.93 -1.35
C ARG A 294 5.39 7.10 -1.93
N ARG A 295 4.61 7.99 -1.33
CA ARG A 295 3.27 8.30 -1.79
C ARG A 295 3.22 9.73 -2.32
N ASN A 296 2.67 9.88 -3.51
CA ASN A 296 2.33 11.15 -4.12
C ASN A 296 0.81 11.25 -4.23
N GLU A 297 0.16 11.39 -3.09
CA GLU A 297 -1.20 11.88 -3.02
C GLU A 297 -1.10 13.39 -2.77
N GLU A 298 -1.47 14.20 -3.75
CA GLU A 298 -1.99 15.49 -3.37
C GLU A 298 -3.20 15.17 -2.47
N SER A 299 -3.03 15.30 -1.18
CA SER A 299 -4.15 15.26 -0.24
C SER A 299 -5.04 16.43 -0.61
N LYS A 300 -5.90 16.19 -1.60
CA LYS A 300 -7.16 16.88 -1.66
C LYS A 300 -7.96 16.28 -0.50
N GLU A 301 -7.62 16.69 0.74
CA GLU A 301 -8.66 16.89 1.69
C GLU A 301 -9.66 17.79 0.95
N TYR A 302 -10.66 17.17 0.35
CA TYR A 302 -11.89 17.87 0.12
C TYR A 302 -12.33 18.22 1.54
N GLU A 303 -11.87 19.38 2.03
CA GLU A 303 -12.51 20.02 3.17
C GLU A 303 -13.99 19.82 2.88
N LYS A 304 -14.68 19.15 3.81
CA LYS A 304 -16.13 19.01 3.74
C LYS A 304 -16.64 20.33 3.17
N ARG A 305 -17.11 20.30 1.92
CA ARG A 305 -17.69 21.49 1.32
C ARG A 305 -18.67 21.95 2.36
N ASP A 306 -18.46 23.17 2.82
CA ASP A 306 -19.42 23.82 3.68
C ASP A 306 -20.73 23.78 2.88
N SER A 307 -21.55 22.75 3.14
CA SER A 307 -22.79 22.50 2.41
C SER A 307 -23.90 23.44 2.85
N SER A 308 -23.54 24.39 3.74
CA SER A 308 -24.44 25.48 4.08
C SER A 308 -24.69 26.31 2.82
N PHE A 309 -25.94 26.41 2.42
CA PHE A 309 -26.37 27.29 1.38
C PHE A 309 -25.97 28.72 1.77
N LYS A 310 -25.05 29.30 1.00
CA LYS A 310 -24.58 30.66 1.27
C LYS A 310 -25.30 31.62 0.37
N GLU A 311 -26.04 32.55 0.96
CA GLU A 311 -26.61 33.68 0.25
C GLU A 311 -25.57 34.79 0.09
N TYR A 312 -25.40 35.28 -1.12
CA TYR A 312 -24.50 36.37 -1.45
C TYR A 312 -25.28 37.57 -1.92
N ARG A 313 -24.86 38.75 -1.46
CA ARG A 313 -25.46 40.02 -1.88
C ARG A 313 -24.99 40.44 -3.28
N LEU A 314 -23.79 40.05 -3.67
CA LEU A 314 -23.13 40.52 -4.89
C LEU A 314 -22.77 39.32 -5.76
N GLU A 315 -23.10 39.42 -7.03
CA GLU A 315 -22.69 38.48 -8.07
C GLU A 315 -22.07 39.24 -9.24
N GLY A 316 -20.96 38.77 -9.74
CA GLY A 316 -20.23 39.33 -10.87
C GLY A 316 -19.40 38.27 -11.57
N SER A 317 -18.44 38.70 -12.39
CA SER A 317 -17.60 37.84 -13.19
C SER A 317 -16.13 38.27 -13.18
N VAL A 318 -15.25 37.31 -13.48
CA VAL A 318 -13.84 37.61 -13.73
C VAL A 318 -13.68 38.17 -15.12
N THR A 319 -13.13 39.39 -15.21
CA THR A 319 -12.86 40.08 -16.49
C THR A 319 -11.45 39.83 -16.99
N LYS A 320 -10.47 39.52 -16.10
CA LYS A 320 -9.08 39.24 -16.46
C LYS A 320 -8.38 38.46 -15.36
N THR A 321 -7.45 37.61 -15.75
CA THR A 321 -6.57 36.93 -14.80
C THR A 321 -5.08 37.21 -15.07
N SER A 322 -4.25 37.25 -14.03
CA SER A 322 -2.79 37.34 -14.18
C SER A 322 -2.20 36.07 -14.81
N LYS A 323 -1.04 36.19 -15.48
CA LYS A 323 -0.31 35.02 -16.03
C LYS A 323 -0.06 33.94 -14.97
N SER A 324 0.24 34.35 -13.74
CA SER A 324 0.44 33.41 -12.60
C SER A 324 -0.88 32.87 -12.01
N ARG A 325 -2.02 33.40 -12.45
CA ARG A 325 -3.38 33.07 -11.94
C ARG A 325 -3.53 33.23 -10.43
N LYS A 326 -2.67 34.06 -9.81
CA LYS A 326 -2.77 34.40 -8.38
C LYS A 326 -3.63 35.63 -8.14
N LEU A 327 -3.86 36.42 -9.18
CA LEU A 327 -4.71 37.64 -9.16
C LEU A 327 -5.79 37.52 -10.23
N ALA A 328 -6.98 37.97 -9.90
CA ALA A 328 -8.10 38.11 -10.82
C ALA A 328 -8.66 39.56 -10.74
N VAL A 329 -9.04 40.12 -11.86
CA VAL A 329 -9.82 41.33 -11.93
C VAL A 329 -11.29 40.94 -12.10
N ILE A 330 -12.15 41.53 -11.31
CA ILE A 330 -13.61 41.28 -11.33
C ILE A 330 -14.36 42.55 -11.64
N ASP A 331 -15.57 42.44 -12.20
CA ASP A 331 -16.47 43.54 -12.58
C ASP A 331 -17.29 44.10 -11.41
N LEU A 332 -16.93 43.77 -10.19
CA LEU A 332 -17.49 44.34 -8.97
C LEU A 332 -16.52 45.35 -8.37
N GLY A 333 -17.05 46.52 -7.94
CA GLY A 333 -16.22 47.59 -7.38
C GLY A 333 -16.86 48.32 -6.19
N LEU A 334 -16.38 49.54 -5.92
CA LEU A 334 -16.90 50.36 -4.82
C LEU A 334 -18.38 50.72 -5.02
N LYS A 335 -18.85 50.85 -6.26
CA LYS A 335 -20.28 51.10 -6.58
C LYS A 335 -21.19 49.96 -6.14
N ASP A 336 -20.62 48.74 -6.08
CA ASP A 336 -21.28 47.51 -5.64
C ASP A 336 -21.00 47.22 -4.16
N GLU A 337 -20.55 48.24 -3.41
CA GLU A 337 -20.15 48.13 -2.00
C GLU A 337 -19.00 47.16 -1.72
N LEU A 338 -18.23 46.73 -2.73
CA LEU A 338 -17.10 45.86 -2.55
C LEU A 338 -15.89 46.64 -2.05
N LYS A 339 -15.36 46.27 -0.87
CA LYS A 339 -14.26 46.98 -0.19
C LYS A 339 -13.02 46.13 -0.12
N LYS A 340 -11.84 46.77 -0.03
CA LYS A 340 -10.55 46.07 0.24
C LYS A 340 -10.67 45.24 1.50
N GLY A 341 -10.18 43.99 1.44
CA GLY A 341 -10.22 43.00 2.54
C GLY A 341 -11.45 42.11 2.53
N MET A 342 -12.49 42.41 1.74
CA MET A 342 -13.65 41.51 1.63
C MET A 342 -13.28 40.18 0.99
N ARG A 343 -13.92 39.10 1.45
CA ARG A 343 -13.80 37.76 0.88
C ARG A 343 -14.67 37.62 -0.35
N VAL A 344 -14.17 36.86 -1.31
CA VAL A 344 -14.79 36.64 -2.61
C VAL A 344 -14.67 35.16 -2.94
N ASP A 345 -15.76 34.54 -3.32
CA ASP A 345 -15.85 33.16 -3.72
C ASP A 345 -16.03 33.05 -5.24
N PHE A 346 -15.26 32.15 -5.87
CA PHE A 346 -15.27 31.93 -7.32
C PHE A 346 -15.97 30.61 -7.61
N TYR A 347 -16.97 30.65 -8.51
CA TYR A 347 -17.78 29.49 -8.87
C TYR A 347 -17.65 29.16 -10.34
N TYR A 348 -17.59 27.86 -10.63
CA TYR A 348 -17.82 27.35 -11.97
C TYR A 348 -19.30 26.99 -12.12
N PHE A 349 -19.95 27.55 -13.14
CA PHE A 349 -21.32 27.23 -13.44
C PHE A 349 -21.39 26.04 -14.40
N ASP A 350 -22.10 24.99 -14.00
CA ASP A 350 -22.34 23.80 -14.81
C ASP A 350 -23.87 23.65 -14.97
N TYR A 351 -24.34 23.63 -16.20
CA TYR A 351 -25.77 23.52 -16.48
C TYR A 351 -26.42 22.26 -15.94
N VAL A 352 -25.62 21.20 -15.71
CA VAL A 352 -26.11 19.88 -15.24
C VAL A 352 -25.76 19.62 -13.78
N GLY A 353 -24.66 20.16 -13.27
CA GLY A 353 -24.09 19.87 -11.94
C GLY A 353 -24.24 20.97 -10.89
N GLY A 354 -24.85 22.13 -11.24
CA GLY A 354 -24.95 23.28 -10.34
C GLY A 354 -23.64 24.07 -10.18
N ASN A 355 -23.60 24.96 -9.19
CA ASN A 355 -22.46 25.84 -8.95
C ASN A 355 -21.37 25.18 -8.14
N GLU A 356 -20.19 24.97 -8.72
CA GLU A 356 -19.03 24.44 -8.04
C GLU A 356 -18.10 25.55 -7.54
N LEU A 357 -17.86 25.64 -6.21
CA LEU A 357 -16.87 26.55 -5.64
C LEU A 357 -15.44 26.09 -6.04
N ILE A 358 -14.75 26.92 -6.85
CA ILE A 358 -13.42 26.59 -7.40
C ILE A 358 -12.27 27.33 -6.72
N ALA A 359 -12.54 28.52 -6.13
CA ALA A 359 -11.53 29.27 -5.40
C ALA A 359 -12.14 30.24 -4.40
N LYS A 360 -11.33 30.67 -3.42
CA LYS A 360 -11.61 31.81 -2.53
C LYS A 360 -10.52 32.88 -2.68
N GLY A 361 -10.89 34.12 -2.59
CA GLY A 361 -9.97 35.23 -2.68
C GLY A 361 -10.29 36.34 -1.69
N VAL A 362 -9.42 37.35 -1.68
CA VAL A 362 -9.59 38.58 -0.90
C VAL A 362 -9.33 39.77 -1.81
N VAL A 363 -10.19 40.77 -1.74
CA VAL A 363 -10.04 42.02 -2.47
C VAL A 363 -8.81 42.77 -1.98
N VAL A 364 -7.80 42.97 -2.84
CA VAL A 364 -6.58 43.70 -2.52
C VAL A 364 -6.65 45.17 -2.96
N LYS A 365 -7.43 45.48 -4.01
CA LYS A 365 -7.68 46.83 -4.50
C LYS A 365 -9.12 46.90 -5.04
N ALA A 366 -9.88 47.91 -4.64
CA ALA A 366 -11.19 48.18 -5.18
C ALA A 366 -11.18 49.56 -5.90
N GLU A 367 -11.67 49.60 -7.13
CA GLU A 367 -11.92 50.82 -7.96
C GLU A 367 -13.41 51.02 -8.10
N ALA A 368 -13.84 52.06 -8.75
CA ALA A 368 -15.25 52.43 -8.82
C ALA A 368 -16.16 51.28 -9.35
N SER A 369 -15.74 50.56 -10.41
CA SER A 369 -16.51 49.49 -11.06
C SER A 369 -15.74 48.16 -11.21
N LYS A 370 -14.55 48.08 -10.69
CA LYS A 370 -13.68 46.88 -10.81
C LYS A 370 -12.90 46.67 -9.52
N SER A 371 -12.52 45.42 -9.24
CA SER A 371 -11.66 45.14 -8.13
C SER A 371 -10.62 44.09 -8.52
N VAL A 372 -9.44 44.17 -7.87
CA VAL A 372 -8.39 43.18 -7.96
C VAL A 372 -8.51 42.26 -6.75
N VAL A 373 -8.63 40.98 -7.00
CA VAL A 373 -8.79 39.94 -6.00
C VAL A 373 -7.53 39.04 -6.00
N LYS A 374 -6.92 38.85 -4.83
CA LYS A 374 -5.86 37.85 -4.63
C LYS A 374 -6.51 36.52 -4.29
N ILE A 375 -6.25 35.50 -5.11
CA ILE A 375 -6.72 34.12 -4.86
C ILE A 375 -5.86 33.54 -3.74
N ILE A 376 -6.50 33.20 -2.61
CA ILE A 376 -5.86 32.67 -1.40
C ILE A 376 -6.01 31.16 -1.26
N LYS A 377 -7.11 30.59 -1.79
CA LYS A 377 -7.36 29.15 -1.74
C LYS A 377 -8.01 28.68 -3.04
N ARG A 378 -7.64 27.48 -3.50
CA ARG A 378 -8.22 26.86 -4.70
C ARG A 378 -8.79 25.50 -4.32
N TYR A 379 -9.87 25.13 -5.01
CA TYR A 379 -10.57 23.86 -4.84
C TYR A 379 -10.65 23.14 -6.19
N GLY A 380 -10.30 21.88 -6.23
CA GLY A 380 -10.38 21.07 -7.45
C GLY A 380 -9.37 21.44 -8.56
N ARG A 381 -9.56 20.84 -9.74
CA ARG A 381 -8.69 21.02 -10.93
C ARG A 381 -9.05 22.26 -11.75
N ARG A 382 -10.27 22.77 -11.60
CA ARG A 382 -10.76 23.90 -12.37
C ARG A 382 -10.05 25.19 -11.97
N ARG A 383 -9.75 26.04 -12.94
CA ARG A 383 -8.97 27.26 -12.73
C ARG A 383 -9.88 28.49 -12.89
N VAL A 384 -9.59 29.51 -12.10
CA VAL A 384 -10.21 30.81 -12.29
C VAL A 384 -9.74 31.39 -13.63
N GLN A 385 -10.68 31.73 -14.49
CA GLN A 385 -10.47 32.29 -15.83
C GLN A 385 -11.49 33.37 -16.13
N GLU A 386 -11.37 34.06 -17.25
CA GLU A 386 -12.34 35.04 -17.69
C GLU A 386 -13.73 34.39 -17.81
N GLY A 387 -14.77 35.07 -17.36
CA GLY A 387 -16.13 34.54 -17.27
C GLY A 387 -16.44 33.70 -16.03
N THR A 388 -15.45 33.41 -15.17
CA THR A 388 -15.72 32.72 -13.90
C THR A 388 -16.65 33.56 -13.02
N VAL A 389 -17.74 32.95 -12.53
CA VAL A 389 -18.72 33.65 -11.66
C VAL A 389 -18.06 33.93 -10.31
N VAL A 390 -18.32 35.14 -9.81
CA VAL A 390 -17.78 35.67 -8.57
C VAL A 390 -18.91 36.07 -7.65
N ARG A 391 -18.84 35.65 -6.38
CA ARG A 391 -19.84 36.04 -5.37
C ARG A 391 -19.16 36.63 -4.15
N ALA A 392 -19.75 37.67 -3.57
CA ALA A 392 -19.22 38.38 -2.40
C ALA A 392 -20.34 38.86 -1.49
N GLY A 393 -20.00 39.29 -0.26
CA GLY A 393 -20.97 39.78 0.69
C GLY A 393 -21.87 38.67 1.25
N GLU A 394 -21.28 37.64 1.86
CA GLU A 394 -22.02 36.58 2.53
C GLU A 394 -22.93 37.14 3.63
N PHE A 395 -24.22 36.81 3.58
CA PHE A 395 -25.12 37.11 4.69
C PHE A 395 -24.74 36.15 5.85
N LYS A 396 -24.38 36.71 7.00
CA LYS A 396 -24.32 35.94 8.23
C LYS A 396 -25.77 35.74 8.69
N GLN A 397 -26.22 34.51 8.69
CA GLN A 397 -27.40 34.08 9.42
C GLN A 397 -27.14 34.14 10.91
#